data_aee316e19f655d0178e6e282723cdf31
#
_entry.id   aee316e19f655d0178e6e282723cdf31
#
_cell.length_a   1.000
_cell.length_b   1.000
_cell.length_c   1.000
_cell.angle_alpha   90.00
_cell.angle_beta   90.00
_cell.angle_gamma   90.00
#
_symmetry.space_group_name_H-M   'P 1'
#
loop_
_entity.id
_entity.type
_entity.pdbx_description
1 polymer ?
#
loop_
_entity_poly.entity_id
_entity_poly.type
_entity_poly.pdbx_seq_one_letter_code
_entity_poly.pdbx_strand_id
1 'polypeptide(L)'
;MKRSFLVLALLLSPSLPAQAPVAVPIAKEPHHHLVLENDYVRVFRVSVPAHDATLLHQHDVPYLYISLGPADVINAVQGKPEARIVMADGQLGYSLGHFAHIARNESDVPFNNVTIELLKPQGEVQNICVEVVPGVEKQTCSRSVMEKRSGMSNVPQFQTDEISASMARLDPDAEQITMTQYTGTLFVLLGGSGIQTMVKGKPDQTLVVGDVMWLLAGSNATFYNPAHKAWSYLTVGFKGSEALHKY
;
A
#
# COMPACT_ATOMS: atom_id res chain seq x y z
N MET A 1 0.43 -82.91 -12.40
CA MET A 1 0.85 -81.49 -12.65
C MET A 1 -0.13 -80.59 -11.92
N LYS A 2 0.27 -80.00 -10.75
CA LYS A 2 -0.56 -79.07 -10.00
C LYS A 2 -0.14 -77.63 -10.40
N ARG A 3 -1.03 -76.84 -11.01
CA ARG A 3 -0.80 -75.43 -11.33
C ARG A 3 -1.24 -74.58 -10.15
N SER A 4 -0.24 -73.95 -9.47
CA SER A 4 -0.52 -72.91 -8.45
C SER A 4 -0.76 -71.58 -9.16
N PHE A 5 -1.95 -70.99 -8.91
CA PHE A 5 -2.26 -69.62 -9.31
C PHE A 5 -1.81 -68.69 -8.17
N LEU A 6 -0.86 -67.83 -8.49
CA LEU A 6 -0.42 -66.71 -7.60
C LEU A 6 -1.37 -65.55 -7.80
N VAL A 7 -2.22 -65.24 -6.81
CA VAL A 7 -3.09 -64.07 -6.81
C VAL A 7 -2.29 -62.89 -6.27
N LEU A 8 -1.94 -61.96 -7.15
CA LEU A 8 -1.26 -60.67 -6.82
C LEU A 8 -2.34 -59.69 -6.32
N ALA A 9 -2.46 -59.47 -5.01
CA ALA A 9 -3.35 -58.47 -4.45
C ALA A 9 -2.71 -57.09 -4.62
N LEU A 10 -3.27 -56.25 -5.51
CA LEU A 10 -2.92 -54.83 -5.63
C LEU A 10 -3.49 -54.11 -4.37
N LEU A 11 -2.63 -53.68 -3.49
CA LEU A 11 -2.98 -52.74 -2.40
C LEU A 11 -3.13 -51.32 -2.95
N LEU A 12 -4.37 -50.91 -3.19
CA LEU A 12 -4.74 -49.53 -3.47
C LEU A 12 -4.59 -48.74 -2.12
N SER A 13 -3.52 -47.99 -2.01
CA SER A 13 -3.38 -47.03 -0.90
C SER A 13 -4.31 -45.84 -1.16
N PRO A 14 -5.22 -45.50 -0.22
CA PRO A 14 -6.03 -44.29 -0.37
C PRO A 14 -5.10 -43.06 -0.27
N SER A 15 -5.01 -42.29 -1.33
CA SER A 15 -4.38 -40.95 -1.28
C SER A 15 -5.26 -40.05 -0.42
N LEU A 16 -4.78 -39.67 0.75
CA LEU A 16 -5.41 -38.64 1.56
C LEU A 16 -5.39 -37.33 0.77
N PRO A 17 -6.51 -36.59 0.70
CA PRO A 17 -6.51 -35.29 0.06
C PRO A 17 -5.52 -34.38 0.81
N ALA A 18 -4.58 -33.76 0.08
CA ALA A 18 -3.70 -32.76 0.67
C ALA A 18 -4.56 -31.60 1.22
N GLN A 19 -4.43 -31.34 2.50
CA GLN A 19 -5.14 -30.25 3.14
C GLN A 19 -4.67 -28.92 2.52
N ALA A 20 -5.61 -28.09 2.05
CA ALA A 20 -5.25 -26.80 1.48
C ALA A 20 -4.48 -25.95 2.50
N PRO A 21 -3.42 -25.23 2.09
CA PRO A 21 -2.64 -24.43 3.02
C PRO A 21 -3.54 -23.38 3.70
N VAL A 22 -3.39 -23.24 5.02
CA VAL A 22 -4.12 -22.26 5.83
C VAL A 22 -3.40 -20.93 5.73
N ALA A 23 -4.13 -19.87 5.34
CA ALA A 23 -3.58 -18.52 5.27
C ALA A 23 -3.27 -17.97 6.67
N VAL A 24 -2.14 -17.30 6.82
CA VAL A 24 -1.84 -16.52 8.02
C VAL A 24 -2.45 -15.11 7.94
N PRO A 25 -2.82 -14.48 9.05
CA PRO A 25 -3.16 -13.06 9.04
C PRO A 25 -1.97 -12.22 8.53
N ILE A 26 -2.24 -11.12 7.80
CA ILE A 26 -1.18 -10.24 7.26
C ILE A 26 -0.17 -9.81 8.33
N ALA A 27 -0.62 -9.52 9.54
CA ALA A 27 0.24 -9.14 10.67
C ALA A 27 1.17 -10.28 11.18
N LYS A 28 1.02 -11.50 10.68
CA LYS A 28 1.86 -12.67 10.98
C LYS A 28 2.72 -13.09 9.79
N GLU A 29 2.57 -12.44 8.65
CA GLU A 29 3.36 -12.69 7.47
C GLU A 29 4.74 -12.00 7.62
N PRO A 30 5.88 -12.72 7.50
CA PRO A 30 7.21 -12.20 7.88
C PRO A 30 7.70 -10.98 7.08
N HIS A 31 7.25 -10.82 5.84
CA HIS A 31 7.64 -9.68 4.98
C HIS A 31 6.82 -8.41 5.25
N HIS A 32 5.75 -8.50 6.06
CA HIS A 32 4.87 -7.38 6.41
C HIS A 32 5.20 -6.87 7.82
N HIS A 33 5.85 -5.72 7.91
CA HIS A 33 6.22 -5.09 9.17
C HIS A 33 5.24 -3.98 9.53
N LEU A 34 4.43 -4.18 10.57
CA LEU A 34 3.50 -3.16 11.08
C LEU A 34 4.29 -1.95 11.56
N VAL A 35 4.04 -0.77 10.99
CA VAL A 35 4.74 0.49 11.31
C VAL A 35 3.81 1.56 11.89
N LEU A 36 2.50 1.45 11.68
CA LEU A 36 1.50 2.35 12.25
C LEU A 36 0.16 1.65 12.35
N GLU A 37 -0.55 1.86 13.47
CA GLU A 37 -1.92 1.40 13.66
C GLU A 37 -2.71 2.44 14.46
N ASN A 38 -3.96 2.69 14.04
CA ASN A 38 -4.94 3.51 14.75
C ASN A 38 -6.37 3.07 14.38
N ASP A 39 -7.39 3.84 14.75
CA ASP A 39 -8.80 3.50 14.49
C ASP A 39 -9.19 3.51 13.00
N TYR A 40 -8.33 4.00 12.11
CA TYR A 40 -8.59 4.17 10.68
C TYR A 40 -7.78 3.24 9.81
N VAL A 41 -6.53 2.94 10.20
CA VAL A 41 -5.57 2.19 9.37
C VAL A 41 -4.68 1.26 10.16
N ARG A 42 -4.24 0.19 9.49
CA ARG A 42 -2.99 -0.52 9.79
C ARG A 42 -2.06 -0.38 8.60
N VAL A 43 -0.84 0.07 8.84
CA VAL A 43 0.14 0.33 7.79
C VAL A 43 1.33 -0.59 7.96
N PHE A 44 1.66 -1.29 6.88
CA PHE A 44 2.79 -2.21 6.84
C PHE A 44 3.84 -1.72 5.84
N ARG A 45 5.11 -1.77 6.22
CA ARG A 45 6.21 -1.80 5.26
C ARG A 45 6.41 -3.24 4.83
N VAL A 46 6.42 -3.44 3.53
CA VAL A 46 6.59 -4.77 2.93
C VAL A 46 7.91 -4.81 2.17
N SER A 47 8.67 -5.88 2.35
CA SER A 47 9.90 -6.12 1.61
C SER A 47 10.05 -7.60 1.31
N VAL A 48 9.86 -7.98 0.05
CA VAL A 48 10.03 -9.34 -0.44
C VAL A 48 11.35 -9.41 -1.20
N PRO A 49 12.36 -10.19 -0.77
CA PRO A 49 13.64 -10.31 -1.46
C PRO A 49 13.47 -10.70 -2.94
N ALA A 50 14.52 -10.47 -3.73
CA ALA A 50 14.58 -10.94 -5.12
C ALA A 50 14.32 -12.46 -5.17
N HIS A 51 13.43 -12.88 -6.09
CA HIS A 51 13.07 -14.29 -6.32
C HIS A 51 12.49 -15.03 -5.10
N ASP A 52 11.99 -14.29 -4.10
CA ASP A 52 11.33 -14.83 -2.90
C ASP A 52 9.81 -14.58 -2.95
N ALA A 53 9.07 -15.12 -1.99
CA ALA A 53 7.63 -15.02 -1.92
C ALA A 53 7.14 -14.85 -0.48
N THR A 54 6.04 -14.14 -0.33
CA THR A 54 5.31 -14.13 0.95
C THR A 54 4.74 -15.52 1.29
N LEU A 55 4.43 -15.75 2.55
CA LEU A 55 3.52 -16.83 2.90
C LEU A 55 2.13 -16.57 2.29
N LEU A 56 1.31 -17.63 2.19
CA LEU A 56 -0.12 -17.43 1.94
C LEU A 56 -0.71 -16.64 3.09
N HIS A 57 -1.15 -15.40 2.84
CA HIS A 57 -1.67 -14.51 3.86
C HIS A 57 -3.00 -13.88 3.47
N GLN A 58 -3.79 -13.50 4.49
CA GLN A 58 -5.16 -13.01 4.33
C GLN A 58 -5.21 -11.49 4.51
N HIS A 59 -5.86 -10.81 3.55
CA HIS A 59 -6.34 -9.44 3.68
C HIS A 59 -7.83 -9.44 4.00
N ASP A 60 -8.20 -9.07 5.21
CA ASP A 60 -9.59 -9.10 5.68
C ASP A 60 -10.38 -7.83 5.37
N VAL A 61 -9.69 -6.74 5.03
CA VAL A 61 -10.28 -5.42 4.78
C VAL A 61 -9.75 -4.81 3.47
N PRO A 62 -10.41 -3.78 2.91
CA PRO A 62 -9.88 -3.02 1.80
C PRO A 62 -8.52 -2.41 2.12
N TYR A 63 -7.65 -2.31 1.13
CA TYR A 63 -6.32 -1.73 1.32
C TYR A 63 -5.82 -0.99 0.09
N LEU A 64 -5.01 0.03 0.34
CA LEU A 64 -4.14 0.65 -0.65
C LEU A 64 -2.76 0.00 -0.58
N TYR A 65 -2.07 -0.07 -1.70
CA TYR A 65 -0.66 -0.43 -1.75
C TYR A 65 0.08 0.51 -2.71
N ILE A 66 1.28 0.93 -2.33
CA ILE A 66 2.10 1.83 -3.14
C ILE A 66 3.51 1.27 -3.28
N SER A 67 3.97 1.11 -4.53
CA SER A 67 5.30 0.55 -4.82
C SER A 67 6.40 1.56 -4.48
N LEU A 68 7.45 1.09 -3.83
CA LEU A 68 8.68 1.83 -3.53
C LEU A 68 9.80 1.32 -4.43
N GLY A 69 9.75 1.71 -5.69
CA GLY A 69 10.55 1.22 -6.79
C GLY A 69 9.73 0.43 -7.80
N PRO A 70 10.30 0.10 -8.98
CA PRO A 70 9.65 -0.78 -9.95
C PRO A 70 9.45 -2.18 -9.37
N ALA A 71 8.34 -2.83 -9.73
CA ALA A 71 8.02 -4.17 -9.25
C ALA A 71 7.49 -5.06 -10.38
N ASP A 72 7.82 -6.35 -10.29
CA ASP A 72 7.32 -7.41 -11.14
C ASP A 72 6.95 -8.60 -10.24
N VAL A 73 5.67 -8.76 -9.97
CA VAL A 73 5.15 -9.65 -8.96
C VAL A 73 4.08 -10.57 -9.55
N ILE A 74 4.16 -11.85 -9.25
CA ILE A 74 3.05 -12.77 -9.45
C ILE A 74 2.15 -12.74 -8.22
N ASN A 75 0.91 -12.35 -8.43
CA ASN A 75 -0.14 -12.38 -7.42
C ASN A 75 -0.93 -13.70 -7.55
N ALA A 76 -0.66 -14.64 -6.65
CA ALA A 76 -1.31 -15.95 -6.62
C ALA A 76 -2.45 -15.93 -5.58
N VAL A 77 -3.63 -15.48 -5.99
CA VAL A 77 -4.83 -15.48 -5.14
C VAL A 77 -5.38 -16.89 -5.02
N GLN A 78 -5.63 -17.33 -3.78
CA GLN A 78 -6.15 -18.67 -3.50
C GLN A 78 -7.46 -18.94 -4.28
N GLY A 79 -7.47 -20.02 -5.04
CA GLY A 79 -8.63 -20.42 -5.84
C GLY A 79 -8.85 -19.64 -7.15
N LYS A 80 -7.89 -18.78 -7.54
CA LYS A 80 -7.93 -18.04 -8.82
C LYS A 80 -6.66 -18.29 -9.64
N PRO A 81 -6.70 -18.07 -10.97
CA PRO A 81 -5.48 -18.06 -11.77
C PRO A 81 -4.48 -17.00 -11.27
N GLU A 82 -3.20 -17.31 -11.35
CA GLU A 82 -2.14 -16.35 -11.06
C GLU A 82 -2.19 -15.14 -12.01
N ALA A 83 -1.92 -13.95 -11.49
CA ALA A 83 -1.86 -12.72 -12.25
C ALA A 83 -0.49 -12.05 -12.08
N ARG A 84 0.15 -11.70 -13.19
CA ARG A 84 1.38 -10.89 -13.16
C ARG A 84 1.04 -9.42 -13.02
N ILE A 85 1.63 -8.76 -12.04
CA ILE A 85 1.45 -7.35 -11.73
C ILE A 85 2.79 -6.65 -11.91
N VAL A 86 2.88 -5.75 -12.89
CA VAL A 86 4.05 -4.90 -13.11
C VAL A 86 3.68 -3.49 -12.65
N MET A 87 4.48 -2.92 -11.76
CA MET A 87 4.26 -1.59 -11.20
C MET A 87 5.45 -0.67 -11.45
N ALA A 88 5.16 0.58 -11.76
CA ALA A 88 6.15 1.65 -11.73
C ALA A 88 6.45 2.09 -10.29
N ASP A 89 7.59 2.75 -10.09
CA ASP A 89 7.90 3.42 -8.82
C ASP A 89 6.82 4.45 -8.46
N GLY A 90 6.35 4.42 -7.22
CA GLY A 90 5.27 5.27 -6.72
C GLY A 90 3.88 4.94 -7.26
N GLN A 91 3.69 3.84 -7.99
CA GLN A 91 2.36 3.45 -8.47
C GLN A 91 1.49 3.01 -7.30
N LEU A 92 0.31 3.65 -7.20
CA LEU A 92 -0.74 3.35 -6.22
C LEU A 92 -1.70 2.32 -6.80
N GLY A 93 -2.12 1.37 -5.98
CA GLY A 93 -3.20 0.44 -6.27
C GLY A 93 -4.17 0.32 -5.10
N TYR A 94 -5.38 -0.14 -5.38
CA TYR A 94 -6.43 -0.41 -4.39
C TYR A 94 -6.98 -1.82 -4.58
N SER A 95 -7.31 -2.46 -3.47
CA SER A 95 -7.96 -3.76 -3.43
C SER A 95 -9.09 -3.78 -2.40
N LEU A 96 -10.15 -4.49 -2.71
CA LEU A 96 -11.25 -4.72 -1.76
C LEU A 96 -10.87 -5.65 -0.60
N GLY A 97 -9.74 -6.38 -0.71
CA GLY A 97 -9.39 -7.40 0.28
C GLY A 97 -10.29 -8.62 0.23
N HIS A 98 -10.52 -9.26 1.39
CA HIS A 98 -11.34 -10.47 1.56
C HIS A 98 -10.85 -11.68 0.77
N PHE A 99 -9.53 -11.82 0.61
CA PHE A 99 -8.90 -12.97 -0.01
C PHE A 99 -7.53 -13.28 0.60
N ALA A 100 -7.10 -14.53 0.43
CA ALA A 100 -5.74 -14.93 0.72
C ALA A 100 -4.92 -15.01 -0.57
N HIS A 101 -3.65 -14.60 -0.51
CA HIS A 101 -2.73 -14.68 -1.63
C HIS A 101 -1.27 -14.88 -1.22
N ILE A 102 -0.47 -15.23 -2.21
CA ILE A 102 0.99 -15.21 -2.17
C ILE A 102 1.45 -14.14 -3.17
N ALA A 103 2.33 -13.24 -2.75
CA ALA A 103 3.03 -12.32 -3.63
C ALA A 103 4.44 -12.86 -3.89
N ARG A 104 4.73 -13.28 -5.14
CA ARG A 104 6.03 -13.79 -5.56
C ARG A 104 6.78 -12.74 -6.35
N ASN A 105 7.95 -12.33 -5.89
CA ASN A 105 8.79 -11.36 -6.55
C ASN A 105 9.59 -12.03 -7.69
N GLU A 106 9.31 -11.67 -8.94
CA GLU A 106 9.99 -12.22 -10.12
C GLU A 106 11.20 -11.37 -10.56
N SER A 107 11.49 -10.27 -9.85
CA SER A 107 12.58 -9.36 -10.21
C SER A 107 13.90 -9.68 -9.49
N ASP A 108 15.01 -9.16 -10.03
CA ASP A 108 16.35 -9.26 -9.44
C ASP A 108 16.61 -8.28 -8.28
N VAL A 109 15.60 -7.49 -7.90
CA VAL A 109 15.68 -6.54 -6.81
C VAL A 109 14.55 -6.79 -5.80
N PRO A 110 14.68 -6.39 -4.54
CA PRO A 110 13.59 -6.53 -3.58
C PRO A 110 12.33 -5.79 -4.03
N PHE A 111 11.18 -6.44 -3.92
CA PHE A 111 9.89 -5.79 -4.03
C PHE A 111 9.55 -5.11 -2.72
N ASN A 112 9.58 -3.76 -2.74
CA ASN A 112 9.23 -2.94 -1.59
C ASN A 112 7.93 -2.20 -1.83
N ASN A 113 7.05 -2.17 -0.84
CA ASN A 113 5.83 -1.37 -0.88
C ASN A 113 5.41 -0.92 0.52
N VAL A 114 4.45 0.01 0.56
CA VAL A 114 3.66 0.32 1.75
C VAL A 114 2.25 -0.17 1.51
N THR A 115 1.78 -1.09 2.35
CA THR A 115 0.39 -1.59 2.37
C THR A 115 -0.37 -0.89 3.48
N ILE A 116 -1.53 -0.29 3.13
CA ILE A 116 -2.36 0.52 4.02
C ILE A 116 -3.74 -0.13 4.09
N GLU A 117 -3.99 -0.93 5.11
CA GLU A 117 -5.32 -1.49 5.38
C GLU A 117 -6.25 -0.39 5.90
N LEU A 118 -7.46 -0.32 5.33
CA LEU A 118 -8.49 0.66 5.64
C LEU A 118 -9.54 0.02 6.54
N LEU A 119 -9.57 0.41 7.80
CA LEU A 119 -10.36 -0.27 8.84
C LEU A 119 -11.83 0.13 8.85
N LYS A 120 -12.24 1.10 8.04
CA LYS A 120 -13.64 1.50 7.84
C LYS A 120 -14.14 1.00 6.48
N PRO A 121 -15.44 0.68 6.35
CA PRO A 121 -16.05 0.36 5.05
C PRO A 121 -15.86 1.52 4.08
N GLN A 122 -15.41 1.23 2.86
CA GLN A 122 -14.97 2.30 1.93
C GLN A 122 -16.07 2.86 1.03
N GLY A 123 -17.18 2.15 0.82
CA GLY A 123 -18.26 2.59 -0.06
C GLY A 123 -17.85 2.66 -1.53
N GLU A 124 -18.30 3.71 -2.25
CA GLU A 124 -18.03 3.89 -3.67
C GLU A 124 -16.55 4.22 -3.93
N VAL A 125 -15.97 3.63 -4.97
CA VAL A 125 -14.57 3.85 -5.37
C VAL A 125 -14.50 4.67 -6.66
N GLN A 126 -13.60 5.64 -6.72
CA GLN A 126 -13.43 6.52 -7.87
C GLN A 126 -11.95 6.75 -8.19
N ASN A 127 -11.58 6.49 -9.45
CA ASN A 127 -10.32 6.94 -10.01
C ASN A 127 -10.43 8.44 -10.34
N ILE A 128 -9.46 9.25 -9.90
CA ILE A 128 -9.51 10.70 -10.15
C ILE A 128 -8.65 11.03 -11.37
N CYS A 129 -7.37 11.31 -11.21
CA CYS A 129 -6.51 11.70 -12.33
C CYS A 129 -5.71 10.53 -12.92
N VAL A 130 -5.64 9.42 -12.21
CA VAL A 130 -4.94 8.20 -12.63
C VAL A 130 -5.83 6.96 -12.44
N GLU A 131 -5.48 5.89 -13.10
CA GLU A 131 -6.14 4.60 -12.88
C GLU A 131 -5.47 3.90 -11.70
N VAL A 132 -6.17 3.83 -10.56
CA VAL A 132 -5.77 3.11 -9.34
C VAL A 132 -6.50 1.79 -9.25
N VAL A 133 -7.79 1.77 -9.68
CA VAL A 133 -8.61 0.58 -9.77
C VAL A 133 -8.86 0.25 -11.23
N PRO A 134 -8.33 -0.89 -11.74
CA PRO A 134 -8.55 -1.29 -13.12
C PRO A 134 -10.04 -1.44 -13.46
N GLY A 135 -10.44 -0.91 -14.61
CA GLY A 135 -11.80 -1.01 -15.10
C GLY A 135 -12.80 -0.03 -14.48
N VAL A 136 -12.41 0.78 -13.52
CA VAL A 136 -13.19 1.93 -13.02
C VAL A 136 -12.83 3.14 -13.89
N GLU A 137 -13.86 3.84 -14.38
CA GLU A 137 -13.66 5.03 -15.23
C GLU A 137 -12.87 6.11 -14.47
N LYS A 138 -11.92 6.72 -15.16
CA LYS A 138 -11.11 7.80 -14.64
C LYS A 138 -11.74 9.14 -14.99
N GLN A 139 -11.79 10.07 -14.05
CA GLN A 139 -12.21 11.44 -14.32
C GLN A 139 -11.20 12.16 -15.24
N THR A 140 -11.71 13.07 -16.06
CA THR A 140 -10.84 13.94 -16.87
C THR A 140 -10.29 15.04 -15.99
N CYS A 141 -8.99 15.00 -15.67
CA CYS A 141 -8.34 16.03 -14.89
C CYS A 141 -7.86 17.18 -15.79
N SER A 142 -8.38 18.37 -15.55
CA SER A 142 -7.84 19.60 -16.12
C SER A 142 -6.55 20.02 -15.37
N ARG A 143 -5.75 20.91 -15.99
CA ARG A 143 -4.57 21.49 -15.31
C ARG A 143 -4.91 22.21 -14.00
N SER A 144 -6.13 22.69 -13.82
CA SER A 144 -6.59 23.35 -12.60
C SER A 144 -6.84 22.38 -11.44
N VAL A 145 -7.10 21.10 -11.72
CA VAL A 145 -7.24 20.06 -10.69
C VAL A 145 -5.87 19.55 -10.21
N MET A 146 -4.86 19.61 -11.10
CA MET A 146 -3.47 19.38 -10.75
C MET A 146 -2.88 20.70 -10.24
N GLU A 147 -3.02 20.97 -8.94
CA GLU A 147 -2.43 22.17 -8.33
C GLU A 147 -0.93 22.22 -8.66
N LYS A 148 -0.54 23.18 -9.47
CA LYS A 148 0.87 23.52 -9.70
C LYS A 148 1.15 24.85 -9.03
N ARG A 149 1.60 24.78 -7.80
CA ARG A 149 2.22 25.93 -7.10
C ARG A 149 3.70 25.97 -7.47
N SER A 150 4.33 27.12 -7.33
CA SER A 150 5.78 27.26 -7.59
C SER A 150 6.56 26.13 -6.87
N GLY A 151 7.21 25.27 -7.64
CA GLY A 151 8.00 24.17 -7.14
C GLY A 151 7.24 22.94 -6.59
N MET A 152 5.90 22.89 -6.69
CA MET A 152 5.11 21.74 -6.23
C MET A 152 4.00 21.39 -7.23
N SER A 153 3.83 20.10 -7.51
CA SER A 153 2.64 19.54 -8.18
C SER A 153 1.92 18.61 -7.20
N ASN A 154 0.60 18.71 -7.13
CA ASN A 154 -0.25 17.78 -6.37
C ASN A 154 -1.31 17.20 -7.32
N VAL A 155 -1.36 15.87 -7.39
CA VAL A 155 -2.23 15.13 -8.31
C VAL A 155 -3.17 14.23 -7.50
N PRO A 156 -4.48 14.53 -7.46
CA PRO A 156 -5.46 13.61 -6.89
C PRO A 156 -5.42 12.27 -7.62
N GLN A 157 -5.32 11.18 -6.87
CA GLN A 157 -5.18 9.85 -7.41
C GLN A 157 -6.49 9.09 -7.38
N PHE A 158 -7.09 9.01 -6.20
CA PHE A 158 -8.15 8.08 -5.87
C PHE A 158 -8.98 8.59 -4.70
N GLN A 159 -10.25 8.25 -4.67
CA GLN A 159 -11.10 8.50 -3.50
C GLN A 159 -12.16 7.41 -3.32
N THR A 160 -12.67 7.34 -2.09
CA THR A 160 -13.84 6.57 -1.71
C THR A 160 -14.80 7.48 -0.92
N ASP A 161 -15.88 6.93 -0.36
CA ASP A 161 -16.71 7.68 0.57
C ASP A 161 -15.96 8.09 1.84
N GLU A 162 -14.91 7.34 2.21
CA GLU A 162 -14.16 7.51 3.48
C GLU A 162 -12.81 8.19 3.34
N ILE A 163 -12.15 8.08 2.18
CA ILE A 163 -10.80 8.61 2.00
C ILE A 163 -10.66 9.43 0.71
N SER A 164 -9.59 10.24 0.68
CA SER A 164 -9.05 10.86 -0.53
C SER A 164 -7.53 10.72 -0.57
N ALA A 165 -7.00 10.19 -1.67
CA ALA A 165 -5.56 9.99 -1.86
C ALA A 165 -5.02 10.94 -2.92
N SER A 166 -3.92 11.63 -2.62
CA SER A 166 -3.23 12.55 -3.52
C SER A 166 -1.73 12.34 -3.45
N MET A 167 -1.06 12.49 -4.59
CA MET A 167 0.39 12.39 -4.69
C MET A 167 0.97 13.76 -5.03
N ALA A 168 1.93 14.20 -4.22
CA ALA A 168 2.67 15.43 -4.45
C ALA A 168 4.11 15.13 -4.87
N ARG A 169 4.62 15.97 -5.77
CA ARG A 169 6.02 16.02 -6.16
C ARG A 169 6.51 17.45 -6.02
N LEU A 170 7.67 17.59 -5.39
CA LEU A 170 8.32 18.86 -5.14
C LEU A 170 9.62 18.93 -5.91
N ASP A 171 9.87 20.10 -6.49
CA ASP A 171 11.13 20.41 -7.18
C ASP A 171 12.27 20.58 -6.14
N PRO A 172 13.55 20.50 -6.56
CA PRO A 172 14.69 20.63 -5.66
C PRO A 172 14.70 21.95 -4.86
N ASP A 173 14.19 23.02 -5.46
CA ASP A 173 14.16 24.36 -4.85
C ASP A 173 13.03 24.54 -3.83
N ALA A 174 12.15 23.56 -3.68
CA ALA A 174 11.13 23.57 -2.62
C ALA A 174 11.79 23.12 -1.30
N GLU A 175 12.48 24.04 -0.64
CA GLU A 175 13.24 23.77 0.58
C GLU A 175 12.35 23.46 1.79
N GLN A 176 11.15 24.05 1.83
CA GLN A 176 10.21 23.90 2.92
C GLN A 176 8.78 23.91 2.41
N ILE A 177 7.95 23.03 2.98
CA ILE A 177 6.49 23.10 2.87
C ILE A 177 5.84 22.98 4.25
N THR A 178 4.73 23.67 4.42
CA THR A 178 3.86 23.50 5.59
C THR A 178 2.49 23.04 5.12
N MET A 179 2.02 21.94 5.67
CA MET A 179 0.71 21.36 5.40
C MET A 179 -0.20 21.58 6.61
N THR A 180 -1.37 22.15 6.38
CA THR A 180 -2.45 22.23 7.35
C THR A 180 -3.40 21.08 7.11
N GLN A 181 -3.67 20.27 8.13
CA GLN A 181 -4.54 19.11 8.03
C GLN A 181 -5.95 19.48 8.50
N TYR A 182 -6.93 19.33 7.62
CA TYR A 182 -8.35 19.51 7.97
C TYR A 182 -8.97 18.22 8.50
N THR A 183 -8.43 17.09 8.08
CA THR A 183 -8.82 15.74 8.52
C THR A 183 -7.59 14.98 9.01
N GLY A 184 -7.77 13.89 9.75
CA GLY A 184 -6.70 12.93 10.01
C GLY A 184 -6.11 12.47 8.68
N THR A 185 -4.80 12.55 8.54
CA THR A 185 -4.12 12.30 7.27
C THR A 185 -2.93 11.39 7.49
N LEU A 186 -2.87 10.30 6.70
CA LEU A 186 -1.67 9.49 6.58
C LEU A 186 -0.76 10.13 5.54
N PHE A 187 0.48 10.38 5.92
CA PHE A 187 1.57 10.80 5.04
C PHE A 187 2.51 9.62 4.80
N VAL A 188 2.96 9.43 3.55
CA VAL A 188 3.95 8.40 3.16
C VAL A 188 5.01 9.06 2.30
N LEU A 189 6.29 9.02 2.71
CA LEU A 189 7.39 9.51 1.89
C LEU A 189 7.72 8.51 0.78
N LEU A 190 7.66 8.94 -0.48
CA LEU A 190 7.86 8.10 -1.66
C LEU A 190 9.20 8.31 -2.34
N GLY A 191 9.73 9.52 -2.30
CA GLY A 191 11.01 9.86 -2.93
C GLY A 191 11.70 11.00 -2.20
N GLY A 192 13.02 11.09 -2.35
CA GLY A 192 13.86 12.00 -1.62
C GLY A 192 14.63 11.30 -0.50
N SER A 193 15.48 12.02 0.20
CA SER A 193 16.26 11.49 1.32
C SER A 193 16.51 12.55 2.37
N GLY A 194 16.40 12.16 3.63
CA GLY A 194 16.71 13.05 4.75
C GLY A 194 15.73 14.21 4.92
N ILE A 195 14.46 14.01 4.54
CA ILE A 195 13.40 15.00 4.75
C ILE A 195 13.17 15.13 6.24
N GLN A 196 13.38 16.33 6.77
CA GLN A 196 13.18 16.63 8.19
C GLN A 196 11.75 17.09 8.42
N THR A 197 11.16 16.68 9.55
CA THR A 197 9.78 17.05 9.87
C THR A 197 9.69 17.73 11.23
N MET A 198 8.86 18.78 11.29
CA MET A 198 8.45 19.42 12.53
C MET A 198 6.93 19.38 12.64
N VAL A 199 6.44 18.65 13.62
CA VAL A 199 5.00 18.56 13.94
C VAL A 199 4.82 18.96 15.40
N LYS A 200 3.99 19.96 15.67
CA LYS A 200 3.75 20.42 17.04
C LYS A 200 3.39 19.26 17.98
N GLY A 201 4.14 19.11 19.05
CA GLY A 201 3.92 18.07 20.06
C GLY A 201 4.53 16.70 19.73
N LYS A 202 5.31 16.60 18.64
CA LYS A 202 6.10 15.41 18.30
C LYS A 202 7.60 15.77 18.23
N PRO A 203 8.51 14.82 18.50
CA PRO A 203 9.92 15.01 18.23
C PRO A 203 10.17 15.26 16.74
N ASP A 204 11.17 16.08 16.42
CA ASP A 204 11.65 16.23 15.05
C ASP A 204 12.19 14.90 14.55
N GLN A 205 11.89 14.58 13.30
CA GLN A 205 12.27 13.32 12.67
C GLN A 205 12.93 13.57 11.32
N THR A 206 13.82 12.68 10.95
CA THR A 206 14.36 12.60 9.58
C THR A 206 13.75 11.38 8.92
N LEU A 207 13.01 11.60 7.82
CA LEU A 207 12.30 10.56 7.09
C LEU A 207 13.16 9.99 5.97
N VAL A 208 12.97 8.70 5.73
CA VAL A 208 13.45 7.98 4.55
C VAL A 208 12.28 7.42 3.74
N VAL A 209 12.53 7.03 2.49
CA VAL A 209 11.50 6.46 1.61
C VAL A 209 10.80 5.28 2.28
N GLY A 210 9.48 5.29 2.24
CA GLY A 210 8.60 4.33 2.90
C GLY A 210 8.25 4.66 4.35
N ASP A 211 8.80 5.73 4.93
CA ASP A 211 8.35 6.18 6.25
C ASP A 211 6.95 6.77 6.18
N VAL A 212 6.20 6.54 7.25
CA VAL A 212 4.81 6.96 7.38
C VAL A 212 4.60 7.81 8.63
N MET A 213 3.66 8.74 8.53
CA MET A 213 3.24 9.58 9.66
C MET A 213 1.72 9.75 9.67
N TRP A 214 1.12 9.65 10.85
CA TRP A 214 -0.24 10.10 11.06
C TRP A 214 -0.24 11.55 11.54
N LEU A 215 -0.89 12.42 10.77
CA LEU A 215 -1.09 13.83 11.06
C LEU A 215 -2.52 14.04 11.56
N LEU A 216 -2.65 14.61 12.73
CA LEU A 216 -3.96 14.85 13.33
C LEU A 216 -4.71 15.98 12.62
N ALA A 217 -6.04 15.90 12.55
CA ALA A 217 -6.87 17.00 12.13
C ALA A 217 -6.61 18.25 12.99
N GLY A 218 -6.56 19.42 12.36
CA GLY A 218 -6.21 20.70 13.01
C GLY A 218 -4.71 20.90 13.25
N SER A 219 -3.85 19.93 12.88
CA SER A 219 -2.40 20.08 13.03
C SER A 219 -1.74 20.71 11.81
N ASN A 220 -0.58 21.34 12.04
CA ASN A 220 0.35 21.76 11.00
C ASN A 220 1.59 20.87 11.07
N ALA A 221 2.03 20.42 9.90
CA ALA A 221 3.28 19.70 9.73
C ALA A 221 4.18 20.48 8.77
N THR A 222 5.40 20.76 9.18
CA THR A 222 6.40 21.40 8.32
C THR A 222 7.46 20.38 7.94
N PHE A 223 7.81 20.36 6.66
CA PHE A 223 8.81 19.47 6.09
C PHE A 223 9.92 20.30 5.47
N TYR A 224 11.16 19.94 5.75
CA TYR A 224 12.36 20.57 5.23
C TYR A 224 13.12 19.60 4.33
N ASN A 225 13.62 20.09 3.21
CA ASN A 225 14.41 19.33 2.24
C ASN A 225 15.88 19.82 2.24
N PRO A 226 16.69 19.43 3.22
CA PRO A 226 18.06 19.91 3.34
C PRO A 226 18.98 19.40 2.23
N ALA A 227 18.56 18.36 1.50
CA ALA A 227 19.33 17.78 0.42
C ALA A 227 19.18 18.53 -0.92
N HIS A 228 18.25 19.48 -1.03
CA HIS A 228 17.94 20.21 -2.27
C HIS A 228 17.75 19.28 -3.47
N LYS A 229 17.04 18.16 -3.27
CA LYS A 229 16.68 17.18 -4.32
C LYS A 229 15.18 17.12 -4.47
N ALA A 230 14.72 16.75 -5.67
CA ALA A 230 13.31 16.47 -5.86
C ALA A 230 12.84 15.39 -4.88
N TRP A 231 11.65 15.56 -4.32
CA TRP A 231 11.05 14.60 -3.41
C TRP A 231 9.55 14.45 -3.67
N SER A 232 8.97 13.37 -3.19
CA SER A 232 7.56 13.06 -3.42
C SER A 232 6.95 12.35 -2.23
N TYR A 233 5.63 12.54 -2.06
CA TYR A 233 4.88 11.87 -1.01
C TYR A 233 3.45 11.58 -1.44
N LEU A 234 2.84 10.59 -0.78
CA LEU A 234 1.40 10.33 -0.81
C LEU A 234 0.78 10.90 0.45
N THR A 235 -0.40 11.51 0.31
CA THR A 235 -1.31 11.79 1.43
C THR A 235 -2.60 11.01 1.23
N VAL A 236 -3.10 10.43 2.32
CA VAL A 236 -4.44 9.83 2.38
C VAL A 236 -5.19 10.54 3.50
N GLY A 237 -6.13 11.40 3.13
CA GLY A 237 -7.01 12.11 4.06
C GLY A 237 -8.24 11.25 4.38
N PHE A 238 -8.64 11.21 5.65
CA PHE A 238 -9.75 10.40 6.15
C PHE A 238 -10.93 11.30 6.49
N LYS A 239 -12.01 11.20 5.72
CA LYS A 239 -13.27 11.88 5.96
C LYS A 239 -13.87 11.39 7.30
N GLY A 240 -14.54 12.26 8.04
CA GLY A 240 -15.08 11.91 9.36
C GLY A 240 -14.06 11.85 10.51
N SER A 241 -12.77 12.12 10.21
CA SER A 241 -11.70 12.25 11.22
C SER A 241 -11.35 13.73 11.50
N GLU A 242 -12.29 14.63 11.24
CA GLU A 242 -12.17 16.07 11.46
C GLU A 242 -11.96 16.35 12.97
N ALA A 243 -11.23 17.42 13.27
CA ALA A 243 -11.13 17.88 14.65
C ALA A 243 -12.53 18.20 15.16
N LEU A 244 -12.98 17.50 16.20
CA LEU A 244 -14.17 17.91 16.93
C LEU A 244 -13.90 19.31 17.46
N HIS A 245 -14.50 20.32 16.84
CA HIS A 245 -14.53 21.66 17.41
C HIS A 245 -15.26 21.55 18.77
N LYS A 246 -14.49 21.52 19.84
CA LYS A 246 -15.06 21.77 21.17
C LYS A 246 -15.45 23.24 21.20
N TYR A 247 -16.73 23.51 21.01
CA TYR A 247 -17.34 24.80 21.30
C TYR A 247 -17.28 25.08 22.80
#